data_4327943115ddca631b4fe64c43f00620
#
_entry.id   4327943115ddca631b4fe64c43f00620
#
_cell.length_a   1.000
_cell.length_b   1.000
_cell.length_c   1.000
_cell.angle_alpha   90.00
_cell.angle_beta   90.00
_cell.angle_gamma   90.00
#
_symmetry.space_group_name_H-M   'P 1'
#
loop_
_entity.id
_entity.type
_entity.pdbx_description
1 polymer ?
#
loop_
_entity_poly.entity_id
_entity_poly.type
_entity_poly.pdbx_seq_one_letter_code
_entity_poly.pdbx_strand_id
1 'polypeptide(L)'
;MNNGYFITGTDTDVGKTIVTAALLSKFLNAGIDAVPMKPVQTGCPTHANGRFGNLDLDLCFQLAGFTPRPEEQELMGPYKFGPACSPHLAARLAGVKIDLQQICEAAAQLAARHQKVLIEGAGGVLVPINEQETMLDLMRKLELPVIVASRPGLGTINHTLLTLSELRRGGLDIEGVVFCETYPTEWGAIERDNWKTIERLGETKILGYVPYLPNLAEGVAEPTFFQDVVDKNLELPQKISGVPLSPYRDEPGRGV
;
A
#
# COMPACT_ATOMS: atom_id res chain seq x y z
N MET A 1 15.41 -5.07 -7.60
CA MET A 1 15.24 -5.70 -6.27
C MET A 1 14.12 -6.72 -6.34
N ASN A 2 14.28 -7.96 -5.87
CA ASN A 2 13.16 -8.94 -5.88
C ASN A 2 12.56 -9.20 -4.50
N ASN A 3 12.80 -8.34 -3.53
CA ASN A 3 12.52 -8.63 -2.12
C ASN A 3 11.39 -7.78 -1.53
N GLY A 4 10.33 -7.51 -2.25
CA GLY A 4 9.23 -6.73 -1.70
C GLY A 4 8.14 -6.42 -2.70
N TYR A 5 7.28 -5.46 -2.34
CA TYR A 5 6.18 -4.99 -3.16
C TYR A 5 6.07 -3.48 -3.10
N PHE A 6 5.65 -2.87 -4.21
CA PHE A 6 5.25 -1.47 -4.21
C PHE A 6 3.72 -1.38 -4.12
N ILE A 7 3.22 -0.69 -3.13
CA ILE A 7 1.79 -0.45 -2.94
C ILE A 7 1.44 0.92 -3.51
N THR A 8 0.72 0.94 -4.63
CA THR A 8 0.14 2.16 -5.20
C THR A 8 -1.37 2.21 -4.99
N GLY A 9 -2.00 3.29 -5.36
CA GLY A 9 -3.45 3.42 -5.30
C GLY A 9 -4.05 3.96 -6.58
N THR A 10 -5.34 3.74 -6.75
CA THR A 10 -6.13 4.36 -7.83
C THR A 10 -6.34 5.86 -7.59
N ASP A 11 -6.14 6.33 -6.34
CA ASP A 11 -6.29 7.73 -5.92
C ASP A 11 -5.62 7.94 -4.54
N THR A 12 -5.74 9.16 -3.99
CA THR A 12 -5.54 9.45 -2.57
C THR A 12 -6.70 8.87 -1.77
N ASP A 13 -6.48 8.53 -0.50
CA ASP A 13 -7.49 8.01 0.44
C ASP A 13 -8.25 6.74 -0.03
N VAL A 14 -7.61 5.92 -0.85
CA VAL A 14 -8.13 4.60 -1.25
C VAL A 14 -7.67 3.45 -0.35
N GLY A 15 -7.03 3.77 0.79
CA GLY A 15 -6.61 2.81 1.79
C GLY A 15 -5.23 2.21 1.58
N LYS A 16 -4.30 2.86 0.86
CA LYS A 16 -2.91 2.37 0.67
C LYS A 16 -2.24 1.98 1.98
N THR A 17 -2.31 2.85 2.98
CA THR A 17 -1.71 2.63 4.30
C THR A 17 -2.31 1.41 5.01
N ILE A 18 -3.63 1.24 4.91
CA ILE A 18 -4.32 0.09 5.48
C ILE A 18 -3.91 -1.21 4.75
N VAL A 19 -3.80 -1.17 3.41
CA VAL A 19 -3.33 -2.31 2.61
C VAL A 19 -1.87 -2.64 2.95
N THR A 20 -1.02 -1.63 3.12
CA THR A 20 0.39 -1.81 3.54
C THR A 20 0.47 -2.46 4.91
N ALA A 21 -0.32 -1.98 5.88
CA ALA A 21 -0.39 -2.56 7.22
C ALA A 21 -0.92 -4.00 7.20
N ALA A 22 -1.93 -4.28 6.37
CA ALA A 22 -2.51 -5.60 6.21
C ALA A 22 -1.49 -6.61 5.65
N LEU A 23 -0.75 -6.22 4.62
CA LEU A 23 0.31 -7.05 4.06
C LEU A 23 1.46 -7.25 5.06
N LEU A 24 1.86 -6.19 5.78
CA LEU A 24 2.88 -6.28 6.82
C LEU A 24 2.47 -7.28 7.91
N SER A 25 1.26 -7.13 8.47
CA SER A 25 0.70 -8.04 9.46
C SER A 25 0.72 -9.49 8.98
N LYS A 26 0.29 -9.74 7.73
CA LYS A 26 0.30 -11.08 7.14
C LYS A 26 1.69 -11.68 7.00
N PHE A 27 2.67 -10.88 6.56
CA PHE A 27 4.05 -11.36 6.44
C PHE A 27 4.65 -11.70 7.80
N LEU A 28 4.48 -10.82 8.79
CA LEU A 28 4.97 -11.05 10.14
C LEU A 28 4.34 -12.29 10.77
N ASN A 29 3.04 -12.49 10.55
CA ASN A 29 2.30 -13.66 11.03
C ASN A 29 2.78 -14.97 10.39
N ALA A 30 3.20 -14.90 9.14
CA ALA A 30 3.82 -16.03 8.43
C ALA A 30 5.29 -16.27 8.83
N GLY A 31 5.82 -15.53 9.80
CA GLY A 31 7.22 -15.60 10.23
C GLY A 31 8.21 -15.00 9.22
N ILE A 32 7.73 -14.15 8.30
CA ILE A 32 8.55 -13.50 7.30
C ILE A 32 8.95 -12.12 7.83
N ASP A 33 10.25 -11.86 7.93
CA ASP A 33 10.78 -10.56 8.35
C ASP A 33 10.50 -9.50 7.27
N ALA A 34 9.53 -8.63 7.55
CA ALA A 34 9.06 -7.60 6.64
C ALA A 34 9.09 -6.21 7.28
N VAL A 35 9.33 -5.18 6.46
CA VAL A 35 9.42 -3.79 6.91
C VAL A 35 8.65 -2.88 5.95
N PRO A 36 7.89 -1.89 6.44
CA PRO A 36 7.24 -0.90 5.59
C PRO A 36 8.18 0.27 5.29
N MET A 37 7.96 0.91 4.14
CA MET A 37 8.64 2.15 3.75
C MET A 37 7.63 3.12 3.13
N LYS A 38 7.64 4.37 3.57
CA LYS A 38 6.90 5.49 2.97
C LYS A 38 7.90 6.51 2.44
N PRO A 39 8.33 6.41 1.17
CA PRO A 39 9.40 7.25 0.62
C PRO A 39 9.16 8.74 0.76
N VAL A 40 7.91 9.15 0.58
CA VAL A 40 7.49 10.55 0.71
C VAL A 40 6.18 10.62 1.48
N GLN A 41 6.20 11.31 2.62
CA GLN A 41 5.02 11.65 3.41
C GLN A 41 4.77 13.15 3.33
N THR A 42 3.53 13.54 3.05
CA THR A 42 3.04 14.92 3.11
C THR A 42 1.93 15.04 4.17
N GLY A 43 1.63 16.24 4.62
CA GLY A 43 0.66 16.46 5.71
C GLY A 43 1.17 16.03 7.07
N CYS A 44 2.49 16.02 7.27
CA CYS A 44 3.09 15.59 8.52
C CYS A 44 2.82 16.59 9.66
N PRO A 45 2.36 16.14 10.84
CA PRO A 45 2.32 16.98 12.02
C PRO A 45 3.75 17.33 12.47
N THR A 46 3.92 18.54 12.96
CA THR A 46 5.19 18.96 13.58
C THR A 46 5.15 18.64 15.06
N HIS A 47 6.07 17.81 15.53
CA HIS A 47 6.24 17.54 16.95
C HIS A 47 6.88 18.73 17.70
N ALA A 48 6.78 18.76 19.02
CA ALA A 48 7.34 19.82 19.86
C ALA A 48 8.87 20.00 19.71
N ASN A 49 9.58 18.98 19.25
CA ASN A 49 11.03 19.02 18.96
C ASN A 49 11.37 19.50 17.54
N GLY A 50 10.37 19.99 16.78
CA GLY A 50 10.51 20.46 15.40
C GLY A 50 10.63 19.37 14.33
N ARG A 51 10.57 18.08 14.71
CA ARG A 51 10.57 16.97 13.75
C ARG A 51 9.17 16.72 13.21
N PHE A 52 9.09 16.24 11.97
CA PHE A 52 7.85 15.78 11.37
C PHE A 52 7.56 14.32 11.77
N GLY A 53 6.30 14.03 12.15
CA GLY A 53 5.80 12.68 12.28
C GLY A 53 5.63 12.01 10.92
N ASN A 54 5.40 10.70 10.90
CA ASN A 54 5.04 9.97 9.69
C ASN A 54 3.72 9.23 9.92
N LEU A 55 2.61 9.91 9.66
CA LEU A 55 1.27 9.42 9.97
C LEU A 55 0.97 8.04 9.39
N ASP A 56 1.38 7.82 8.12
CA ASP A 56 1.11 6.55 7.44
C ASP A 56 1.93 5.40 8.03
N LEU A 57 3.22 5.63 8.31
CA LEU A 57 4.06 4.62 8.97
C LEU A 57 3.62 4.37 10.42
N ASP A 58 3.30 5.42 11.17
CA ASP A 58 2.88 5.30 12.56
C ASP A 58 1.59 4.45 12.67
N LEU A 59 0.62 4.71 11.77
CA LEU A 59 -0.60 3.91 11.65
C LEU A 59 -0.29 2.46 11.21
N CYS A 60 0.60 2.28 10.23
CA CYS A 60 1.02 0.97 9.77
C CYS A 60 1.67 0.16 10.89
N PHE A 61 2.55 0.78 11.68
CA PHE A 61 3.20 0.15 12.84
C PHE A 61 2.18 -0.27 13.89
N GLN A 62 1.25 0.62 14.23
CA GLN A 62 0.20 0.33 15.20
C GLN A 62 -0.66 -0.86 14.78
N LEU A 63 -1.16 -0.87 13.54
CA LEU A 63 -2.05 -1.90 13.03
C LEU A 63 -1.38 -3.27 12.90
N ALA A 64 -0.15 -3.29 12.42
CA ALA A 64 0.60 -4.53 12.24
C ALA A 64 1.28 -5.03 13.53
N GLY A 65 1.21 -4.29 14.64
CA GLY A 65 1.95 -4.60 15.86
C GLY A 65 3.47 -4.57 15.66
N PHE A 66 3.95 -3.72 14.73
CA PHE A 66 5.36 -3.64 14.35
C PHE A 66 6.08 -2.56 15.15
N THR A 67 7.26 -2.87 15.66
CA THR A 67 8.13 -1.88 16.33
C THR A 67 9.37 -1.64 15.48
N PRO A 68 9.53 -0.42 14.91
CA PRO A 68 10.69 -0.11 14.07
C PRO A 68 11.98 0.00 14.89
N ARG A 69 13.09 -0.42 14.32
CA ARG A 69 14.41 -0.16 14.89
C ARG A 69 14.74 1.33 14.74
N PRO A 70 15.23 2.01 15.79
CA PRO A 70 15.47 3.46 15.73
C PRO A 70 16.38 3.89 14.56
N GLU A 71 17.40 3.08 14.24
CA GLU A 71 18.36 3.33 13.18
C GLU A 71 17.79 3.14 11.76
N GLU A 72 16.58 2.58 11.62
CA GLU A 72 15.93 2.34 10.34
C GLU A 72 14.81 3.34 10.03
N GLN A 73 14.36 4.11 11.02
CA GLN A 73 13.21 5.02 10.85
C GLN A 73 13.42 6.06 9.74
N GLU A 74 14.64 6.58 9.57
CA GLU A 74 14.95 7.53 8.50
C GLU A 74 15.03 6.84 7.12
N LEU A 75 15.40 5.56 7.08
CA LEU A 75 15.34 4.77 5.85
C LEU A 75 13.89 4.45 5.45
N MET A 76 13.03 4.17 6.43
CA MET A 76 11.61 3.91 6.20
C MET A 76 10.85 5.15 5.69
N GLY A 77 11.25 6.34 6.10
CA GLY A 77 10.58 7.59 5.74
C GLY A 77 11.57 8.73 5.43
N PRO A 78 12.30 8.67 4.30
CA PRO A 78 13.37 9.63 4.01
C PRO A 78 12.89 11.06 3.75
N TYR A 79 11.66 11.25 3.23
CA TYR A 79 11.12 12.57 2.96
C TYR A 79 9.79 12.79 3.71
N LYS A 80 9.76 13.82 4.55
CA LYS A 80 8.61 14.20 5.38
C LYS A 80 8.35 15.70 5.23
N PHE A 81 7.12 16.07 4.89
CA PHE A 81 6.75 17.46 4.64
C PHE A 81 5.46 17.83 5.40
N GLY A 82 5.44 19.03 5.99
CA GLY A 82 4.27 19.55 6.72
C GLY A 82 3.04 19.81 5.83
N PRO A 83 3.17 20.49 4.68
CA PRO A 83 2.01 20.79 3.85
C PRO A 83 1.32 19.53 3.30
N ALA A 84 -0.02 19.44 3.46
CA ALA A 84 -0.85 18.38 2.89
C ALA A 84 -1.14 18.69 1.41
N CYS A 85 -0.20 18.37 0.53
CA CYS A 85 -0.30 18.56 -0.92
C CYS A 85 0.55 17.50 -1.65
N SER A 86 0.61 17.60 -2.98
CA SER A 86 1.43 16.66 -3.77
C SER A 86 2.92 16.74 -3.40
N PRO A 87 3.67 15.62 -3.49
CA PRO A 87 5.09 15.55 -3.12
C PRO A 87 5.95 16.68 -3.71
N HIS A 88 5.86 16.91 -5.03
CA HIS A 88 6.64 17.95 -5.70
C HIS A 88 6.37 19.36 -5.16
N LEU A 89 5.10 19.66 -4.85
CA LEU A 89 4.73 20.97 -4.28
C LEU A 89 5.22 21.11 -2.84
N ALA A 90 5.04 20.07 -2.02
CA ALA A 90 5.52 20.06 -0.64
C ALA A 90 7.04 20.24 -0.56
N ALA A 91 7.78 19.55 -1.42
CA ALA A 91 9.24 19.67 -1.51
C ALA A 91 9.66 21.07 -1.96
N ARG A 92 9.00 21.64 -2.98
CA ARG A 92 9.26 23.00 -3.47
C ARG A 92 9.01 24.06 -2.38
N LEU A 93 7.92 23.92 -1.61
CA LEU A 93 7.62 24.83 -0.49
C LEU A 93 8.64 24.71 0.64
N ALA A 94 9.23 23.54 0.83
CA ALA A 94 10.29 23.30 1.81
C ALA A 94 11.70 23.65 1.31
N GLY A 95 11.86 24.05 0.04
CA GLY A 95 13.16 24.29 -0.57
C GLY A 95 14.03 23.02 -0.72
N VAL A 96 13.39 21.84 -0.73
CA VAL A 96 14.04 20.52 -0.83
C VAL A 96 13.76 19.92 -2.21
N LYS A 97 14.75 19.26 -2.80
CA LYS A 97 14.56 18.43 -3.99
C LYS A 97 14.46 16.97 -3.56
N ILE A 98 13.37 16.31 -3.93
CA ILE A 98 13.25 14.86 -3.75
C ILE A 98 14.09 14.18 -4.82
N ASP A 99 15.03 13.34 -4.38
CA ASP A 99 15.91 12.56 -5.25
C ASP A 99 15.48 11.08 -5.19
N LEU A 100 15.08 10.53 -6.35
CA LEU A 100 14.67 9.14 -6.46
C LEU A 100 15.83 8.17 -6.17
N GLN A 101 17.06 8.59 -6.46
CA GLN A 101 18.24 7.77 -6.17
C GLN A 101 18.40 7.55 -4.66
N GLN A 102 18.24 8.59 -3.85
CA GLN A 102 18.27 8.49 -2.38
C GLN A 102 17.17 7.56 -1.85
N ILE A 103 15.97 7.60 -2.45
CA ILE A 103 14.89 6.67 -2.10
C ILE A 103 15.28 5.22 -2.43
N CYS A 104 15.84 4.98 -3.61
CA CYS A 104 16.29 3.65 -4.03
C CYS A 104 17.41 3.12 -3.13
N GLU A 105 18.34 3.96 -2.70
CA GLU A 105 19.42 3.59 -1.78
C GLU A 105 18.88 3.23 -0.38
N ALA A 106 17.92 4.00 0.13
CA ALA A 106 17.26 3.68 1.40
C ALA A 106 16.50 2.34 1.32
N ALA A 107 15.75 2.12 0.23
CA ALA A 107 15.05 0.87 -0.02
C ALA A 107 16.02 -0.32 -0.13
N ALA A 108 17.17 -0.15 -0.79
CA ALA A 108 18.20 -1.17 -0.90
C ALA A 108 18.82 -1.54 0.47
N GLN A 109 19.03 -0.55 1.33
CA GLN A 109 19.54 -0.78 2.69
C GLN A 109 18.53 -1.56 3.54
N LEU A 110 17.22 -1.27 3.43
CA LEU A 110 16.17 -2.05 4.09
C LEU A 110 16.12 -3.48 3.54
N ALA A 111 16.16 -3.64 2.20
CA ALA A 111 16.12 -4.94 1.55
C ALA A 111 17.37 -5.83 1.87
N ALA A 112 18.49 -5.23 2.26
CA ALA A 112 19.66 -5.97 2.72
C ALA A 112 19.52 -6.51 4.15
N ARG A 113 18.56 -5.99 4.92
CA ARG A 113 18.36 -6.32 6.34
C ARG A 113 17.10 -7.15 6.61
N HIS A 114 16.12 -7.07 5.69
CA HIS A 114 14.81 -7.70 5.82
C HIS A 114 14.50 -8.57 4.62
N GLN A 115 13.67 -9.60 4.83
CA GLN A 115 13.25 -10.51 3.77
C GLN A 115 12.28 -9.85 2.79
N LYS A 116 11.48 -8.88 3.27
CA LYS A 116 10.52 -8.12 2.45
C LYS A 116 10.51 -6.64 2.81
N VAL A 117 10.42 -5.79 1.78
CA VAL A 117 10.17 -4.36 1.94
C VAL A 117 8.84 -4.02 1.26
N LEU A 118 7.93 -3.39 2.01
CA LEU A 118 6.62 -2.94 1.53
C LEU A 118 6.68 -1.42 1.33
N ILE A 119 6.79 -0.98 0.07
CA ILE A 119 6.98 0.44 -0.25
C ILE A 119 5.64 1.06 -0.61
N GLU A 120 5.16 2.00 0.21
CA GLU A 120 3.90 2.70 -0.03
C GLU A 120 4.13 4.00 -0.79
N GLY A 121 3.50 4.14 -1.96
CA GLY A 121 3.49 5.36 -2.76
C GLY A 121 2.63 6.48 -2.17
N ALA A 122 2.79 7.70 -2.67
CA ALA A 122 1.96 8.85 -2.35
C ALA A 122 0.98 9.14 -3.50
N GLY A 123 -0.32 9.15 -3.22
CA GLY A 123 -1.37 9.34 -4.24
C GLY A 123 -1.45 8.19 -5.26
N GLY A 124 -1.68 8.50 -6.51
CA GLY A 124 -1.75 7.54 -7.62
C GLY A 124 -0.47 7.51 -8.48
N VAL A 125 -0.51 6.68 -9.52
CA VAL A 125 0.65 6.32 -10.38
C VAL A 125 1.34 7.54 -11.03
N LEU A 126 0.57 8.53 -11.47
CA LEU A 126 1.10 9.72 -12.17
C LEU A 126 1.32 10.93 -11.27
N VAL A 127 1.23 10.75 -9.94
CA VAL A 127 1.51 11.86 -9.00
C VAL A 127 2.97 12.27 -9.13
N PRO A 128 3.27 13.57 -9.36
CA PRO A 128 4.64 14.06 -9.49
C PRO A 128 5.35 14.02 -8.13
N ILE A 129 6.53 13.40 -8.12
CA ILE A 129 7.43 13.38 -6.96
C ILE A 129 8.28 14.64 -6.95
N ASN A 130 8.77 15.03 -8.10
CA ASN A 130 9.52 16.27 -8.34
C ASN A 130 9.08 16.90 -9.66
N GLU A 131 9.79 17.91 -10.17
CA GLU A 131 9.42 18.64 -11.38
C GLU A 131 9.55 17.80 -12.68
N GLN A 132 10.18 16.64 -12.64
CA GLN A 132 10.52 15.83 -13.83
C GLN A 132 10.04 14.38 -13.73
N GLU A 133 9.87 13.86 -12.51
CA GLU A 133 9.63 12.45 -12.25
C GLU A 133 8.33 12.25 -11.46
N THR A 134 7.63 11.18 -11.80
CA THR A 134 6.37 10.76 -11.19
C THR A 134 6.56 9.56 -10.27
N MET A 135 5.50 9.14 -9.61
CA MET A 135 5.46 7.90 -8.83
C MET A 135 5.74 6.67 -9.72
N LEU A 136 5.35 6.70 -11.00
CA LEU A 136 5.64 5.65 -11.97
C LEU A 136 7.16 5.51 -12.20
N ASP A 137 7.88 6.63 -12.27
CA ASP A 137 9.33 6.62 -12.48
C ASP A 137 10.06 6.03 -11.27
N LEU A 138 9.57 6.28 -10.05
CA LEU A 138 10.08 5.63 -8.85
C LEU A 138 9.83 4.10 -8.88
N MET A 139 8.60 3.67 -9.23
CA MET A 139 8.28 2.24 -9.35
C MET A 139 9.19 1.54 -10.38
N ARG A 140 9.46 2.18 -11.52
CA ARG A 140 10.38 1.66 -12.54
C ARG A 140 11.81 1.51 -12.03
N LYS A 141 12.30 2.47 -11.24
CA LYS A 141 13.66 2.40 -10.65
C LYS A 141 13.78 1.30 -9.59
N LEU A 142 12.71 1.05 -8.84
CA LEU A 142 12.69 0.03 -7.79
C LEU A 142 12.51 -1.39 -8.33
N GLU A 143 11.87 -1.55 -9.47
CA GLU A 143 11.61 -2.86 -10.15
C GLU A 143 10.91 -3.88 -9.25
N LEU A 144 10.01 -3.43 -8.38
CA LEU A 144 9.21 -4.29 -7.51
C LEU A 144 7.86 -4.60 -8.15
N PRO A 145 7.30 -5.81 -7.91
CA PRO A 145 5.91 -6.08 -8.25
C PRO A 145 4.97 -5.09 -7.56
N VAL A 146 3.93 -4.65 -8.28
CA VAL A 146 3.01 -3.61 -7.82
C VAL A 146 1.70 -4.22 -7.34
N ILE A 147 1.26 -3.80 -6.16
CA ILE A 147 -0.07 -4.07 -5.64
C ILE A 147 -0.87 -2.77 -5.69
N VAL A 148 -2.08 -2.83 -6.24
CA VAL A 148 -2.95 -1.66 -6.39
C VAL A 148 -4.03 -1.66 -5.31
N ALA A 149 -4.04 -0.66 -4.45
CA ALA A 149 -5.14 -0.40 -3.53
C ALA A 149 -6.26 0.34 -4.26
N SER A 150 -7.50 -0.11 -4.11
CA SER A 150 -8.68 0.48 -4.74
C SER A 150 -9.90 0.40 -3.83
N ARG A 151 -10.87 1.30 -4.02
CA ARG A 151 -12.17 1.22 -3.34
C ARG A 151 -13.09 0.22 -4.04
N PRO A 152 -13.99 -0.50 -3.33
CA PRO A 152 -14.87 -1.49 -3.97
C PRO A 152 -16.07 -0.89 -4.71
N GLY A 153 -16.50 0.35 -4.38
CA GLY A 153 -17.76 0.94 -4.82
C GLY A 153 -17.76 1.53 -6.24
N LEU A 154 -18.82 2.25 -6.57
CA LEU A 154 -19.04 2.85 -7.90
C LEU A 154 -17.88 3.75 -8.33
N GLY A 155 -17.47 3.64 -9.61
CA GLY A 155 -16.34 4.34 -10.22
C GLY A 155 -15.03 3.56 -10.15
N THR A 156 -14.94 2.51 -9.33
CA THR A 156 -13.70 1.75 -9.15
C THR A 156 -13.23 1.08 -10.44
N ILE A 157 -14.14 0.55 -11.27
CA ILE A 157 -13.77 -0.13 -12.54
C ILE A 157 -12.91 0.80 -13.39
N ASN A 158 -13.39 2.02 -13.66
CA ASN A 158 -12.66 2.98 -14.49
C ASN A 158 -11.29 3.34 -13.89
N HIS A 159 -11.25 3.71 -12.61
CA HIS A 159 -10.01 4.14 -11.96
C HIS A 159 -9.00 3.00 -11.87
N THR A 160 -9.45 1.79 -11.56
CA THR A 160 -8.57 0.62 -11.46
C THR A 160 -8.02 0.23 -12.83
N LEU A 161 -8.87 0.16 -13.86
CA LEU A 161 -8.42 -0.19 -15.21
C LEU A 161 -7.46 0.84 -15.80
N LEU A 162 -7.68 2.14 -15.57
CA LEU A 162 -6.73 3.20 -15.97
C LEU A 162 -5.39 3.03 -15.25
N THR A 163 -5.40 2.76 -13.95
CA THR A 163 -4.19 2.51 -13.16
C THR A 163 -3.43 1.29 -13.68
N LEU A 164 -4.11 0.16 -13.88
CA LEU A 164 -3.51 -1.06 -14.40
C LEU A 164 -2.93 -0.87 -15.82
N SER A 165 -3.65 -0.14 -16.67
CA SER A 165 -3.19 0.20 -18.03
C SER A 165 -1.90 1.00 -17.99
N GLU A 166 -1.81 2.01 -17.13
CA GLU A 166 -0.62 2.85 -17.00
C GLU A 166 0.57 2.09 -16.42
N LEU A 167 0.34 1.22 -15.43
CA LEU A 167 1.39 0.34 -14.89
C LEU A 167 1.96 -0.59 -15.97
N ARG A 168 1.10 -1.22 -16.78
CA ARG A 168 1.53 -2.07 -17.91
C ARG A 168 2.29 -1.29 -18.97
N ARG A 169 1.79 -0.10 -19.35
CA ARG A 169 2.50 0.79 -20.27
C ARG A 169 3.87 1.16 -19.72
N GLY A 170 4.00 1.26 -18.39
CA GLY A 170 5.24 1.46 -17.67
C GLY A 170 6.18 0.26 -17.66
N GLY A 171 5.75 -0.92 -18.13
CA GLY A 171 6.54 -2.15 -18.08
C GLY A 171 6.62 -2.78 -16.70
N LEU A 172 5.69 -2.44 -15.80
CA LEU A 172 5.68 -2.91 -14.43
C LEU A 172 4.93 -4.23 -14.28
N ASP A 173 5.44 -5.10 -13.43
CA ASP A 173 4.79 -6.34 -13.04
C ASP A 173 3.71 -6.06 -12.00
N ILE A 174 2.48 -6.48 -12.27
CA ILE A 174 1.34 -6.29 -11.39
C ILE A 174 1.09 -7.59 -10.63
N GLU A 175 1.18 -7.54 -9.31
CA GLU A 175 0.88 -8.70 -8.46
C GLU A 175 -0.62 -8.91 -8.29
N GLY A 176 -1.37 -7.80 -8.15
CA GLY A 176 -2.81 -7.84 -8.01
C GLY A 176 -3.41 -6.54 -7.48
N VAL A 177 -4.71 -6.60 -7.22
CA VAL A 177 -5.49 -5.50 -6.63
C VAL A 177 -5.98 -5.92 -5.25
N VAL A 178 -5.96 -5.01 -4.28
CA VAL A 178 -6.61 -5.17 -2.97
C VAL A 178 -7.70 -4.11 -2.86
N PHE A 179 -8.93 -4.54 -2.61
CA PHE A 179 -9.97 -3.60 -2.24
C PHE A 179 -9.84 -3.17 -0.79
N CYS A 180 -10.02 -1.88 -0.52
CA CYS A 180 -10.06 -1.34 0.82
C CYS A 180 -11.30 -0.46 0.98
N GLU A 181 -12.11 -0.76 1.99
CA GLU A 181 -13.26 0.04 2.35
C GLU A 181 -12.81 1.20 3.24
N THR A 182 -12.92 2.41 2.75
CA THR A 182 -12.58 3.63 3.50
C THR A 182 -13.80 4.25 4.21
N TYR A 183 -14.99 3.68 3.99
CA TYR A 183 -16.26 3.99 4.65
C TYR A 183 -17.13 2.72 4.69
N PRO A 184 -18.13 2.64 5.60
CA PRO A 184 -18.99 1.48 5.68
C PRO A 184 -19.66 1.17 4.34
N THR A 185 -19.49 -0.05 3.84
CA THR A 185 -20.05 -0.51 2.58
C THR A 185 -20.72 -1.86 2.83
N GLU A 186 -21.98 -1.99 2.42
CA GLU A 186 -22.63 -3.30 2.33
C GLU A 186 -22.29 -3.94 0.99
N TRP A 187 -21.62 -5.07 1.01
CA TRP A 187 -21.27 -5.81 -0.19
C TRP A 187 -22.52 -6.38 -0.88
N GLY A 188 -22.92 -5.69 -1.93
CA GLY A 188 -24.06 -6.05 -2.76
C GLY A 188 -23.66 -6.61 -4.14
N ALA A 189 -24.59 -6.49 -5.07
CA ALA A 189 -24.36 -6.88 -6.47
C ALA A 189 -23.30 -6.01 -7.15
N ILE A 190 -23.19 -4.72 -6.78
CA ILE A 190 -22.27 -3.76 -7.39
C ILE A 190 -20.84 -4.14 -7.09
N GLU A 191 -20.49 -4.36 -5.82
CA GLU A 191 -19.13 -4.68 -5.40
C GLU A 191 -18.66 -6.02 -5.97
N ARG A 192 -19.55 -7.02 -5.99
CA ARG A 192 -19.28 -8.32 -6.60
C ARG A 192 -19.09 -8.26 -8.11
N ASP A 193 -19.86 -7.41 -8.82
CA ASP A 193 -19.69 -7.20 -10.26
C ASP A 193 -18.39 -6.42 -10.56
N ASN A 194 -18.10 -5.39 -9.77
CA ASN A 194 -16.85 -4.64 -9.87
C ASN A 194 -15.63 -5.57 -9.73
N TRP A 195 -15.66 -6.48 -8.75
CA TRP A 195 -14.60 -7.48 -8.56
C TRP A 195 -14.39 -8.31 -9.84
N LYS A 196 -15.43 -9.00 -10.31
CA LYS A 196 -15.37 -9.85 -11.51
C LYS A 196 -14.96 -9.08 -12.77
N THR A 197 -15.47 -7.85 -12.90
CA THR A 197 -15.20 -7.00 -14.07
C THR A 197 -13.74 -6.54 -14.08
N ILE A 198 -13.18 -6.16 -12.93
CA ILE A 198 -11.77 -5.76 -12.83
C ILE A 198 -10.86 -6.95 -13.07
N GLU A 199 -11.15 -8.14 -12.53
CA GLU A 199 -10.36 -9.34 -12.83
C GLU A 199 -10.36 -9.65 -14.32
N ARG A 200 -11.55 -9.65 -14.95
CA ARG A 200 -11.69 -10.00 -16.36
C ARG A 200 -11.09 -8.98 -17.30
N LEU A 201 -11.43 -7.67 -17.15
CA LEU A 201 -10.95 -6.62 -18.05
C LEU A 201 -9.56 -6.11 -17.68
N GLY A 202 -9.25 -6.18 -16.41
CA GLY A 202 -7.95 -5.82 -15.88
C GLY A 202 -6.90 -6.94 -16.00
N GLU A 203 -7.29 -8.15 -16.44
CA GLU A 203 -6.40 -9.31 -16.55
C GLU A 203 -5.46 -9.44 -15.34
N THR A 204 -6.03 -9.31 -14.15
CA THR A 204 -5.30 -9.30 -12.88
C THR A 204 -6.14 -9.95 -11.79
N LYS A 205 -5.48 -10.46 -10.75
CA LYS A 205 -6.20 -10.99 -9.59
C LYS A 205 -6.63 -9.87 -8.66
N ILE A 206 -7.72 -10.11 -7.94
CA ILE A 206 -7.98 -9.40 -6.69
C ILE A 206 -7.50 -10.30 -5.54
N LEU A 207 -6.49 -9.83 -4.82
CA LEU A 207 -5.86 -10.54 -3.71
C LEU A 207 -6.74 -10.62 -2.46
N GLY A 208 -7.82 -9.88 -2.45
CA GLY A 208 -8.78 -9.82 -1.36
C GLY A 208 -9.25 -8.40 -1.04
N TYR A 209 -9.83 -8.22 0.12
CA TYR A 209 -10.30 -6.92 0.56
C TYR A 209 -10.04 -6.70 2.05
N VAL A 210 -9.91 -5.43 2.43
CA VAL A 210 -9.91 -5.01 3.83
C VAL A 210 -11.23 -4.28 4.08
N PRO A 211 -12.10 -4.81 4.96
CA PRO A 211 -13.39 -4.18 5.28
C PRO A 211 -13.19 -2.86 6.03
N TYR A 212 -14.23 -2.03 6.06
CA TYR A 212 -14.24 -0.85 6.92
C TYR A 212 -14.13 -1.23 8.39
N LEU A 213 -13.18 -0.62 9.09
CA LEU A 213 -12.93 -0.84 10.51
C LEU A 213 -13.21 0.46 11.27
N PRO A 214 -14.38 0.60 11.92
CA PRO A 214 -14.75 1.83 12.63
C PRO A 214 -13.71 2.31 13.63
N ASN A 215 -13.11 1.36 14.37
CA ASN A 215 -12.11 1.64 15.40
C ASN A 215 -10.77 2.17 14.86
N LEU A 216 -10.53 2.08 13.54
CA LEU A 216 -9.34 2.69 12.91
C LEU A 216 -9.43 4.22 12.91
N ALA A 217 -10.61 4.76 12.66
CA ALA A 217 -10.84 6.21 12.67
C ALA A 217 -10.72 6.80 14.08
N GLU A 218 -10.95 5.98 15.11
CA GLU A 218 -10.85 6.35 16.52
C GLU A 218 -9.46 6.08 17.13
N GLY A 219 -8.52 5.51 16.36
CA GLY A 219 -7.15 5.19 16.82
C GLY A 219 -7.08 4.03 17.83
N VAL A 220 -8.10 3.17 17.89
CA VAL A 220 -8.27 2.13 18.93
C VAL A 220 -8.22 0.70 18.37
N ALA A 221 -7.77 0.51 17.13
CA ALA A 221 -7.71 -0.84 16.57
C ALA A 221 -6.56 -1.65 17.21
N GLU A 222 -6.92 -2.72 17.90
CA GLU A 222 -5.96 -3.68 18.45
C GLU A 222 -5.31 -4.49 17.31
N PRO A 223 -3.97 -4.69 17.33
CA PRO A 223 -3.26 -5.44 16.28
C PRO A 223 -3.81 -6.86 16.05
N THR A 224 -4.17 -7.56 17.10
CA THR A 224 -4.75 -8.92 17.02
C THR A 224 -6.09 -8.95 16.30
N PHE A 225 -6.96 -7.97 16.56
CA PHE A 225 -8.23 -7.85 15.84
C PHE A 225 -8.01 -7.53 14.36
N PHE A 226 -7.12 -6.59 14.06
CA PHE A 226 -6.77 -6.25 12.67
C PHE A 226 -6.23 -7.46 11.93
N GLN A 227 -5.34 -8.22 12.55
CA GLN A 227 -4.76 -9.44 12.03
C GLN A 227 -5.82 -10.49 11.71
N ASP A 228 -6.75 -10.76 12.60
CA ASP A 228 -7.85 -11.72 12.40
C ASP A 228 -8.71 -11.34 11.18
N VAL A 229 -8.98 -10.05 10.99
CA VAL A 229 -9.72 -9.53 9.84
C VAL A 229 -8.93 -9.73 8.55
N VAL A 230 -7.65 -9.40 8.55
CA VAL A 230 -6.76 -9.53 7.39
C VAL A 230 -6.60 -10.99 6.99
N ASP A 231 -6.42 -11.89 7.94
CA ASP A 231 -6.20 -13.32 7.67
C ASP A 231 -7.41 -13.99 7.00
N LYS A 232 -8.60 -13.51 7.29
CA LYS A 232 -9.86 -14.01 6.69
C LYS A 232 -10.12 -13.48 5.28
N ASN A 233 -9.62 -12.30 4.95
CA ASN A 233 -10.07 -11.55 3.79
C ASN A 233 -9.00 -11.23 2.75
N LEU A 234 -7.73 -11.47 3.05
CA LEU A 234 -6.61 -11.13 2.18
C LEU A 234 -5.70 -12.33 1.94
N GLU A 235 -5.37 -12.62 0.68
CA GLU A 235 -4.38 -13.60 0.31
C GLU A 235 -2.96 -13.02 0.37
N LEU A 236 -1.98 -13.86 0.71
CA LEU A 236 -0.58 -13.48 0.53
C LEU A 236 -0.23 -13.44 -0.96
N PRO A 237 0.53 -12.43 -1.41
CA PRO A 237 1.03 -12.38 -2.77
C PRO A 237 1.85 -13.62 -3.14
N GLN A 238 1.60 -14.19 -4.33
CA GLN A 238 2.11 -15.54 -4.71
C GLN A 238 3.62 -15.64 -4.95
N LYS A 239 4.33 -14.55 -5.14
CA LYS A 239 5.80 -14.58 -5.33
C LYS A 239 6.60 -14.87 -4.07
N ILE A 240 5.96 -15.39 -3.02
CA ILE A 240 6.64 -16.03 -1.91
C ILE A 240 6.86 -17.50 -2.29
N SER A 241 8.01 -17.80 -2.87
CA SER A 241 8.41 -19.17 -3.16
C SER A 241 8.38 -20.03 -1.88
N GLY A 242 7.48 -21.02 -1.83
CA GLY A 242 7.56 -22.10 -0.88
C GLY A 242 6.32 -22.45 -0.05
N VAL A 243 5.22 -21.71 -0.13
CA VAL A 243 3.98 -22.09 0.56
C VAL A 243 2.88 -22.34 -0.46
N PRO A 244 2.35 -23.57 -0.62
CA PRO A 244 1.20 -23.81 -1.48
C PRO A 244 -0.06 -23.22 -0.84
N LEU A 245 -0.71 -22.28 -1.53
CA LEU A 245 -1.98 -21.70 -1.11
C LEU A 245 -3.10 -22.74 -1.29
N SER A 246 -3.90 -22.92 -0.25
CA SER A 246 -5.15 -23.71 -0.31
C SER A 246 -6.16 -22.98 -1.21
N PRO A 247 -6.81 -23.67 -2.17
CA PRO A 247 -7.82 -23.02 -3.00
C PRO A 247 -9.02 -22.62 -2.15
N TYR A 248 -9.50 -21.41 -2.38
CA TYR A 248 -10.73 -20.86 -1.79
C TYR A 248 -11.88 -21.87 -1.90
N ARG A 249 -12.44 -22.28 -0.77
CA ARG A 249 -13.63 -23.11 -0.76
C ARG A 249 -14.84 -22.22 -1.04
N ASP A 250 -15.47 -22.46 -2.18
CA ASP A 250 -16.83 -21.99 -2.44
C ASP A 250 -17.74 -22.48 -1.31
N GLU A 251 -18.24 -21.58 -0.48
CA GLU A 251 -19.38 -21.91 0.36
C GLU A 251 -20.63 -22.03 -0.53
N PRO A 252 -21.34 -23.15 -0.49
CA PRO A 252 -22.53 -23.34 -1.30
C PRO A 252 -23.63 -22.36 -0.84
N GLY A 253 -24.23 -21.70 -1.83
CA GLY A 253 -25.24 -20.68 -1.70
C GLY A 253 -26.31 -20.97 -0.66
N ARG A 254 -26.64 -19.97 0.12
CA ARG A 254 -27.98 -19.84 0.69
C ARG A 254 -28.85 -19.19 -0.38
N GLY A 255 -29.77 -20.00 -0.89
CA GLY A 255 -30.72 -19.60 -1.90
C GLY A 255 -31.78 -18.63 -1.39
N VAL A 256 -32.35 -17.94 -2.38
CA VAL A 256 -33.56 -17.09 -2.46
C VAL A 256 -33.41 -15.71 -1.86
#